data_22078eff227ac16da46088b98c6d8d1c
#
_entry.id   22078eff227ac16da46088b98c6d8d1c
#
_cell.length_a   1.000
_cell.length_b   1.000
_cell.length_c   1.000
_cell.angle_alpha   90.00
_cell.angle_beta   90.00
_cell.angle_gamma   90.00
#
_symmetry.space_group_name_H-M   'P 1'
#
loop_
_entity.id
_entity.type
_entity.pdbx_description
1 polymer ?
#
loop_
_entity_poly.entity_id
_entity_poly.type
_entity_poly.pdbx_seq_one_letter_code
_entity_poly.pdbx_strand_id
1 'polypeptide(L)'
;MPNGSDEKISVAPIIAAIEAPYLSDLSERDKPWDKHRKNTDKVSAHYRGSEFNVLADRTSFCSEFLDFRLTPGDEGELRLKLSTARFCRVRHCPVCQWRRSLMWKAKAYKVLPQIVEKYPKHRWLFVTLTVKNCPIAELRATLTWMNESFKRLTKLKDWPAQGWLKSVEVTRGKDGSAHPHFHCLLLVPPSYFSHGYLSQAKWVELWQRCLRVDYQPVMDVQAVKKGAQPMSLVPELLKYCVKESDLVADREWFLELTRQLHKTRAIGTGGVLKQYLKELEEEPEDLIGQEETGEPDEGHLYFGWRKREKKYKLVDY
;
A
#
# COMPACT_ATOMS: atom_id res chain seq x y z
N MET A 1 52.78 -8.14 9.26
CA MET A 1 51.56 -7.40 8.99
C MET A 1 51.36 -7.39 7.47
N PRO A 2 50.43 -8.14 6.88
CA PRO A 2 50.09 -7.96 5.49
C PRO A 2 49.05 -6.85 5.38
N ASN A 3 49.36 -5.84 4.57
CA ASN A 3 48.43 -4.84 4.10
C ASN A 3 47.31 -5.53 3.29
N GLY A 4 46.11 -5.56 3.86
CA GLY A 4 44.89 -5.83 3.08
C GLY A 4 44.60 -4.61 2.23
N SER A 5 44.98 -4.67 0.97
CA SER A 5 44.46 -3.78 -0.06
C SER A 5 42.99 -4.17 -0.26
N ASP A 6 42.08 -3.32 0.20
CA ASP A 6 40.66 -3.34 -0.22
C ASP A 6 40.63 -3.12 -1.75
N GLU A 7 40.69 -4.19 -2.52
CA GLU A 7 40.35 -4.17 -3.93
C GLU A 7 38.88 -3.84 -4.05
N LYS A 8 38.58 -2.58 -4.27
CA LYS A 8 37.23 -2.15 -4.71
C LYS A 8 36.90 -2.91 -5.98
N ILE A 9 35.92 -3.79 -5.92
CA ILE A 9 35.40 -4.47 -7.11
C ILE A 9 34.90 -3.38 -8.08
N SER A 10 35.64 -3.13 -9.14
CA SER A 10 35.23 -2.18 -10.16
C SER A 10 33.98 -2.69 -10.86
N VAL A 11 32.90 -1.95 -10.80
CA VAL A 11 31.61 -2.29 -11.44
C VAL A 11 31.67 -2.07 -12.97
N ALA A 12 32.62 -1.28 -13.42
CA ALA A 12 32.83 -0.97 -14.84
C ALA A 12 32.95 -2.20 -15.77
N PRO A 13 33.64 -3.29 -15.42
CA PRO A 13 33.68 -4.48 -16.26
C PRO A 13 32.36 -5.24 -16.34
N ILE A 14 31.54 -5.16 -15.29
CA ILE A 14 30.21 -5.80 -15.26
C ILE A 14 29.26 -5.04 -16.17
N ILE A 15 29.31 -3.70 -16.16
CA ILE A 15 28.48 -2.84 -17.02
C ILE A 15 28.88 -2.98 -18.49
N ALA A 16 30.17 -3.05 -18.80
CA ALA A 16 30.68 -3.19 -20.15
C ALA A 16 30.36 -4.56 -20.81
N ALA A 17 30.10 -5.59 -20.01
CA ALA A 17 29.73 -6.92 -20.50
C ALA A 17 28.22 -7.10 -20.78
N ILE A 18 27.41 -6.09 -20.45
CA ILE A 18 25.95 -6.19 -20.55
C ILE A 18 25.48 -5.26 -21.67
N GLU A 19 25.16 -5.80 -22.86
CA GLU A 19 24.52 -5.05 -23.93
C GLU A 19 23.18 -4.48 -23.47
N ALA A 20 23.20 -3.22 -22.99
CA ALA A 20 22.05 -2.38 -22.65
C ALA A 20 20.92 -3.07 -21.84
N PRO A 21 21.18 -3.52 -20.61
CA PRO A 21 20.22 -4.29 -19.84
C PRO A 21 19.04 -3.46 -19.38
N TYR A 22 17.90 -4.10 -19.33
CA TYR A 22 16.76 -3.55 -18.63
C TYR A 22 16.85 -3.89 -17.13
N LEU A 23 16.33 -3.00 -16.30
CA LEU A 23 16.24 -3.23 -14.84
C LEU A 23 15.57 -4.57 -14.50
N SER A 24 14.51 -4.90 -15.24
CA SER A 24 13.77 -6.16 -15.07
C SER A 24 14.55 -7.42 -15.43
N ASP A 25 15.64 -7.30 -16.19
CA ASP A 25 16.51 -8.41 -16.55
C ASP A 25 17.63 -8.61 -15.51
N LEU A 26 17.99 -7.54 -14.79
CA LEU A 26 19.00 -7.55 -13.73
C LEU A 26 18.42 -7.96 -12.35
N SER A 27 17.18 -7.62 -12.08
CA SER A 27 16.57 -7.84 -10.78
C SER A 27 15.10 -8.25 -10.89
N GLU A 28 14.82 -9.50 -10.53
CA GLU A 28 13.43 -10.02 -10.41
C GLU A 28 12.59 -9.19 -9.46
N ARG A 29 13.19 -8.76 -8.36
CA ARG A 29 12.54 -7.94 -7.32
C ARG A 29 12.09 -6.59 -7.87
N ASP A 30 12.77 -6.06 -8.87
CA ASP A 30 12.54 -4.74 -9.43
C ASP A 30 11.68 -4.75 -10.71
N LYS A 31 11.29 -5.91 -11.23
CA LYS A 31 10.30 -6.06 -12.33
C LYS A 31 9.00 -5.26 -12.13
N PRO A 32 8.46 -5.10 -10.90
CA PRO A 32 7.26 -4.29 -10.69
C PRO A 32 7.36 -2.84 -11.14
N TRP A 33 8.57 -2.25 -11.21
CA TRP A 33 8.78 -0.89 -11.70
C TRP A 33 8.22 -0.68 -13.10
N ASP A 34 8.50 -1.58 -14.04
CA ASP A 34 8.03 -1.50 -15.42
C ASP A 34 6.49 -1.46 -15.49
N LYS A 35 5.83 -2.36 -14.75
CA LYS A 35 4.37 -2.45 -14.70
C LYS A 35 3.74 -1.17 -14.14
N HIS A 36 4.24 -0.71 -12.99
CA HIS A 36 3.67 0.47 -12.32
C HIS A 36 3.92 1.74 -13.12
N ARG A 37 5.09 1.87 -13.74
CA ARG A 37 5.41 3.03 -14.57
C ARG A 37 4.58 3.06 -15.85
N LYS A 38 4.41 1.92 -16.53
CA LYS A 38 3.50 1.79 -17.69
C LYS A 38 2.07 2.25 -17.35
N ASN A 39 1.55 1.85 -16.20
CA ASN A 39 0.22 2.27 -15.77
C ASN A 39 0.19 3.74 -15.33
N THR A 40 1.30 4.29 -14.84
CA THR A 40 1.43 5.73 -14.56
C THR A 40 1.31 6.56 -15.83
N ASP A 41 1.86 6.11 -16.97
CA ASP A 41 1.69 6.77 -18.26
C ASP A 41 0.22 6.82 -18.69
N LYS A 42 -0.54 5.74 -18.47
CA LYS A 42 -1.98 5.69 -18.76
C LYS A 42 -2.76 6.66 -17.87
N VAL A 43 -2.46 6.67 -16.56
CA VAL A 43 -3.08 7.59 -15.60
C VAL A 43 -2.77 9.04 -15.97
N SER A 44 -1.53 9.35 -16.36
CA SER A 44 -1.15 10.66 -16.87
C SER A 44 -1.98 11.06 -18.11
N ALA A 45 -2.20 10.11 -19.03
CA ALA A 45 -3.04 10.34 -20.20
C ALA A 45 -4.51 10.59 -19.83
N HIS A 46 -5.06 9.90 -18.81
CA HIS A 46 -6.41 10.16 -18.33
C HIS A 46 -6.59 11.57 -17.73
N TYR A 47 -5.59 12.07 -17.03
CA TYR A 47 -5.63 13.43 -16.49
C TYR A 47 -5.50 14.52 -17.56
N ARG A 48 -4.83 14.21 -18.69
CA ARG A 48 -4.55 15.22 -19.73
C ARG A 48 -5.84 15.74 -20.37
N GLY A 49 -5.93 17.10 -20.48
CA GLY A 49 -7.11 17.78 -21.01
C GLY A 49 -8.34 17.72 -20.10
N SER A 50 -8.18 17.38 -18.81
CA SER A 50 -9.24 17.48 -17.80
C SER A 50 -8.94 18.63 -16.82
N GLU A 51 -9.84 18.86 -15.86
CA GLU A 51 -9.62 19.77 -14.73
C GLU A 51 -8.39 19.38 -13.87
N PHE A 52 -7.89 18.16 -14.02
CA PHE A 52 -6.70 17.65 -13.33
C PHE A 52 -5.44 17.71 -14.19
N ASN A 53 -5.39 18.53 -15.22
CA ASN A 53 -4.24 18.59 -16.15
C ASN A 53 -2.88 18.82 -15.43
N VAL A 54 -2.86 19.59 -14.34
CA VAL A 54 -1.66 19.76 -13.50
C VAL A 54 -1.16 18.43 -12.92
N LEU A 55 -2.07 17.48 -12.63
CA LEU A 55 -1.69 16.14 -12.17
C LEU A 55 -1.13 15.29 -13.32
N ALA A 56 -1.55 15.54 -14.58
CA ALA A 56 -0.96 14.90 -15.76
C ALA A 56 0.54 15.23 -15.88
N ASP A 57 0.88 16.50 -15.74
CA ASP A 57 2.27 16.95 -15.85
C ASP A 57 3.11 16.35 -14.69
N ARG A 58 2.60 16.39 -13.46
CA ARG A 58 3.29 15.79 -12.32
C ARG A 58 3.53 14.28 -12.50
N THR A 59 2.52 13.55 -12.96
CA THR A 59 2.60 12.08 -13.12
C THR A 59 3.47 11.68 -14.30
N SER A 60 3.57 12.49 -15.35
CA SER A 60 4.41 12.21 -16.52
C SER A 60 5.89 12.08 -16.18
N PHE A 61 6.37 12.83 -15.18
CA PHE A 61 7.76 12.81 -14.72
C PHE A 61 7.99 11.91 -13.49
N CYS A 62 6.96 11.17 -13.04
CA CYS A 62 7.09 10.33 -11.88
C CYS A 62 8.02 9.14 -12.15
N SER A 63 9.11 9.02 -11.41
CA SER A 63 10.12 7.97 -11.57
C SER A 63 10.65 7.83 -13.01
N GLU A 64 10.81 8.93 -13.73
CA GLU A 64 11.37 8.91 -15.08
C GLU A 64 12.80 8.35 -15.09
N PHE A 65 13.55 8.65 -14.03
CA PHE A 65 14.87 8.10 -13.75
C PHE A 65 14.87 7.43 -12.38
N LEU A 66 15.62 6.35 -12.29
CA LEU A 66 15.88 5.60 -11.07
C LEU A 66 17.39 5.51 -10.89
N ASP A 67 17.86 5.83 -9.70
CA ASP A 67 19.23 5.63 -9.27
C ASP A 67 19.26 4.50 -8.23
N PHE A 68 20.00 3.45 -8.55
CA PHE A 68 20.22 2.32 -7.65
C PHE A 68 21.69 2.27 -7.26
N ARG A 69 21.95 2.13 -5.96
CA ARG A 69 23.25 1.74 -5.45
C ARG A 69 23.40 0.23 -5.40
N LEU A 70 24.61 -0.26 -5.63
CA LEU A 70 24.98 -1.64 -5.43
C LEU A 70 25.36 -1.85 -3.97
N THR A 71 24.77 -2.83 -3.32
CA THR A 71 25.06 -3.20 -1.94
C THR A 71 25.35 -4.70 -1.87
N PRO A 72 26.30 -5.14 -1.00
CA PRO A 72 26.51 -6.57 -0.79
C PRO A 72 25.24 -7.19 -0.17
N GLY A 73 24.87 -8.36 -0.65
CA GLY A 73 23.84 -9.19 -0.04
C GLY A 73 24.42 -10.16 0.99
N ASP A 74 23.52 -10.91 1.66
CA ASP A 74 23.91 -11.81 2.78
C ASP A 74 24.84 -12.96 2.37
N GLU A 75 24.80 -13.36 1.08
CA GLU A 75 25.62 -14.44 0.50
C GLU A 75 26.76 -13.89 -0.37
N GLY A 76 27.04 -12.59 -0.31
CA GLY A 76 28.08 -11.93 -1.09
C GLY A 76 27.66 -11.55 -2.53
N GLU A 77 26.40 -11.78 -2.91
CA GLU A 77 25.84 -11.28 -4.17
C GLU A 77 25.65 -9.76 -4.11
N LEU A 78 25.70 -9.10 -5.26
CA LEU A 78 25.36 -7.66 -5.35
C LEU A 78 23.85 -7.49 -5.47
N ARG A 79 23.28 -6.62 -4.63
CA ARG A 79 21.87 -6.25 -4.64
C ARG A 79 21.68 -4.81 -5.07
N LEU A 80 20.65 -4.57 -5.88
CA LEU A 80 20.21 -3.24 -6.23
C LEU A 80 19.35 -2.66 -5.08
N LYS A 81 19.76 -1.50 -4.53
CA LYS A 81 18.99 -0.74 -3.54
C LYS A 81 18.68 0.64 -4.12
N LEU A 82 17.38 0.98 -4.22
CA LEU A 82 16.97 2.29 -4.74
C LEU A 82 17.60 3.40 -3.87
N SER A 83 18.41 4.24 -4.48
CA SER A 83 19.03 5.42 -3.86
C SER A 83 18.16 6.65 -4.05
N THR A 84 17.82 6.95 -5.32
CA THR A 84 17.06 8.17 -5.64
C THR A 84 16.03 7.91 -6.72
N ALA A 85 14.86 8.53 -6.58
CA ALA A 85 13.84 8.63 -7.62
C ALA A 85 12.93 9.83 -7.37
N ARG A 86 12.50 10.50 -8.44
CA ARG A 86 11.53 11.58 -8.33
C ARG A 86 10.11 11.02 -8.26
N PHE A 87 9.42 11.20 -7.14
CA PHE A 87 8.03 10.81 -6.97
C PHE A 87 7.07 11.99 -7.09
N CYS A 88 6.00 11.84 -7.89
CA CYS A 88 4.99 12.89 -8.08
C CYS A 88 4.06 13.07 -6.87
N ARG A 89 3.96 12.06 -5.97
CA ARG A 89 3.08 12.01 -4.79
C ARG A 89 1.58 12.18 -5.11
N VAL A 90 1.19 12.05 -6.38
CA VAL A 90 -0.22 12.07 -6.78
C VAL A 90 -0.89 10.81 -6.25
N ARG A 91 -2.09 10.97 -5.67
CA ARG A 91 -2.80 9.90 -4.97
C ARG A 91 -2.98 8.64 -5.80
N HIS A 92 -3.40 8.80 -7.05
CA HIS A 92 -3.71 7.69 -7.96
C HIS A 92 -2.58 7.38 -8.96
N CYS A 93 -1.38 7.90 -8.74
CA CYS A 93 -0.21 7.48 -9.49
C CYS A 93 0.15 6.04 -9.10
N PRO A 94 0.15 5.06 -10.02
CA PRO A 94 0.48 3.66 -9.73
C PRO A 94 1.83 3.45 -9.04
N VAL A 95 2.88 4.12 -9.52
CA VAL A 95 4.21 4.08 -8.86
C VAL A 95 4.13 4.58 -7.42
N CYS A 96 3.51 5.75 -7.19
CA CYS A 96 3.43 6.31 -5.84
C CYS A 96 2.56 5.48 -4.91
N GLN A 97 1.45 4.90 -5.39
CA GLN A 97 0.63 3.99 -4.59
C GLN A 97 1.40 2.73 -4.19
N TRP A 98 2.11 2.12 -5.14
CA TRP A 98 2.94 0.95 -4.88
C TRP A 98 4.03 1.26 -3.85
N ARG A 99 4.80 2.33 -4.03
CA ARG A 99 5.86 2.73 -3.08
C ARG A 99 5.28 3.01 -1.69
N ARG A 100 4.16 3.72 -1.63
CA ARG A 100 3.44 3.97 -0.37
C ARG A 100 3.01 2.67 0.32
N SER A 101 2.46 1.71 -0.45
CA SER A 101 2.11 0.39 0.07
C SER A 101 3.31 -0.36 0.65
N LEU A 102 4.47 -0.36 -0.03
CA LEU A 102 5.69 -0.99 0.46
C LEU A 102 6.18 -0.36 1.76
N MET A 103 6.22 0.95 1.81
CA MET A 103 6.61 1.70 3.00
C MET A 103 5.72 1.42 4.20
N TRP A 104 4.40 1.41 4.01
CA TRP A 104 3.47 1.14 5.10
C TRP A 104 3.55 -0.29 5.59
N LYS A 105 3.81 -1.24 4.68
CA LYS A 105 4.13 -2.63 5.05
C LYS A 105 5.39 -2.70 5.91
N ALA A 106 6.46 -2.01 5.51
CA ALA A 106 7.70 -1.96 6.28
C ALA A 106 7.47 -1.38 7.68
N LYS A 107 6.73 -0.27 7.80
CA LYS A 107 6.35 0.30 9.10
C LYS A 107 5.52 -0.67 9.94
N ALA A 108 4.52 -1.33 9.33
CA ALA A 108 3.71 -2.32 10.03
C ALA A 108 4.55 -3.50 10.54
N TYR A 109 5.48 -4.02 9.74
CA TYR A 109 6.39 -5.08 10.15
C TYR A 109 7.31 -4.68 11.32
N LYS A 110 7.65 -3.41 11.44
CA LYS A 110 8.45 -2.86 12.55
C LYS A 110 7.65 -2.74 13.85
N VAL A 111 6.37 -2.35 13.75
CA VAL A 111 5.51 -2.03 14.89
C VAL A 111 4.73 -3.24 15.41
N LEU A 112 4.22 -4.12 14.54
CA LEU A 112 3.38 -5.26 14.97
C LEU A 112 4.06 -6.21 15.96
N PRO A 113 5.37 -6.55 15.85
CA PRO A 113 6.05 -7.37 16.85
C PRO A 113 5.99 -6.78 18.26
N GLN A 114 6.17 -5.47 18.40
CA GLN A 114 6.10 -4.76 19.68
C GLN A 114 4.70 -4.86 20.30
N ILE A 115 3.65 -4.80 19.47
CA ILE A 115 2.26 -4.97 19.93
C ILE A 115 2.03 -6.42 20.38
N VAL A 116 2.54 -7.41 19.64
CA VAL A 116 2.43 -8.82 20.02
C VAL A 116 3.14 -9.09 21.35
N GLU A 117 4.32 -8.55 21.56
CA GLU A 117 5.06 -8.65 22.82
C GLU A 117 4.30 -7.99 23.98
N LYS A 118 3.73 -6.81 23.77
CA LYS A 118 2.95 -6.09 24.78
C LYS A 118 1.63 -6.79 25.14
N TYR A 119 1.03 -7.46 24.18
CA TYR A 119 -0.28 -8.14 24.32
C TYR A 119 -0.19 -9.64 23.96
N PRO A 120 0.63 -10.45 24.65
CA PRO A 120 0.99 -11.82 24.22
C PRO A 120 -0.17 -12.81 24.24
N LYS A 121 -1.24 -12.53 25.01
CA LYS A 121 -2.44 -13.36 25.09
C LYS A 121 -3.56 -12.90 24.14
N HIS A 122 -3.43 -11.73 23.54
CA HIS A 122 -4.42 -11.20 22.60
C HIS A 122 -4.31 -11.92 21.26
N ARG A 123 -5.40 -11.86 20.51
CA ARG A 123 -5.47 -12.43 19.15
C ARG A 123 -5.97 -11.39 18.17
N TRP A 124 -5.87 -11.72 16.91
CA TRP A 124 -6.22 -10.82 15.83
C TRP A 124 -7.40 -11.34 15.04
N LEU A 125 -8.29 -10.44 14.64
CA LEU A 125 -9.35 -10.69 13.67
C LEU A 125 -9.06 -9.84 12.43
N PHE A 126 -9.24 -10.43 11.26
CA PHE A 126 -9.31 -9.70 10.00
C PHE A 126 -10.78 -9.59 9.60
N VAL A 127 -11.26 -8.36 9.44
CA VAL A 127 -12.67 -8.08 9.20
C VAL A 127 -12.82 -7.26 7.94
N THR A 128 -13.67 -7.72 7.02
CA THR A 128 -14.05 -6.95 5.84
C THR A 128 -15.49 -6.46 5.99
N LEU A 129 -15.68 -5.15 5.95
CA LEU A 129 -16.98 -4.48 6.06
C LEU A 129 -17.36 -3.90 4.71
N THR A 130 -18.49 -4.29 4.17
CA THR A 130 -18.97 -3.80 2.87
C THR A 130 -20.33 -3.11 2.99
N VAL A 131 -20.73 -2.47 1.91
CA VAL A 131 -22.06 -1.93 1.66
C VAL A 131 -22.49 -2.28 0.23
N LYS A 132 -23.74 -2.05 -0.14
CA LYS A 132 -24.16 -2.11 -1.55
C LYS A 132 -23.30 -1.17 -2.39
N ASN A 133 -23.05 -1.57 -3.66
CA ASN A 133 -22.39 -0.70 -4.62
C ASN A 133 -23.13 0.63 -4.73
N CYS A 134 -22.40 1.69 -5.00
CA CYS A 134 -22.97 3.01 -5.24
C CYS A 134 -22.53 3.56 -6.63
N PRO A 135 -23.27 4.49 -7.20
CA PRO A 135 -22.77 5.30 -8.32
C PRO A 135 -21.44 5.95 -7.95
N ILE A 136 -20.50 6.02 -8.88
CA ILE A 136 -19.17 6.59 -8.61
C ILE A 136 -19.26 8.04 -8.08
N ALA A 137 -20.22 8.81 -8.55
CA ALA A 137 -20.47 10.19 -8.10
C ALA A 137 -20.91 10.31 -6.63
N GLU A 138 -21.40 9.22 -6.03
CA GLU A 138 -21.85 9.16 -4.63
C GLU A 138 -20.79 8.55 -3.69
N LEU A 139 -19.63 8.16 -4.21
CA LEU A 139 -18.61 7.44 -3.45
C LEU A 139 -18.18 8.20 -2.19
N ARG A 140 -17.97 9.51 -2.27
CA ARG A 140 -17.58 10.33 -1.10
C ARG A 140 -18.65 10.30 0.00
N ALA A 141 -19.90 10.49 -0.37
CA ALA A 141 -21.02 10.45 0.58
C ALA A 141 -21.13 9.06 1.22
N THR A 142 -21.00 8.00 0.39
CA THR A 142 -21.00 6.61 0.86
C THR A 142 -19.86 6.32 1.83
N LEU A 143 -18.64 6.75 1.53
CA LEU A 143 -17.48 6.58 2.42
C LEU A 143 -17.63 7.37 3.74
N THR A 144 -18.22 8.57 3.68
CA THR A 144 -18.51 9.37 4.88
C THR A 144 -19.50 8.63 5.77
N TRP A 145 -20.61 8.18 5.21
CA TRP A 145 -21.60 7.36 5.92
C TRP A 145 -21.03 6.06 6.49
N MET A 146 -20.20 5.33 5.73
CA MET A 146 -19.49 4.14 6.22
C MET A 146 -18.56 4.47 7.40
N ASN A 147 -17.83 5.59 7.35
CA ASN A 147 -16.95 6.01 8.44
C ASN A 147 -17.73 6.36 9.71
N GLU A 148 -18.87 7.05 9.60
CA GLU A 148 -19.76 7.33 10.71
C GLU A 148 -20.37 6.04 11.29
N SER A 149 -20.72 5.09 10.42
CA SER A 149 -21.22 3.77 10.81
C SER A 149 -20.17 2.97 11.56
N PHE A 150 -18.92 2.98 11.09
CA PHE A 150 -17.79 2.37 11.78
C PHE A 150 -17.53 3.03 13.14
N LYS A 151 -17.62 4.35 13.22
CA LYS A 151 -17.54 5.08 14.50
C LYS A 151 -18.66 4.69 15.46
N ARG A 152 -19.88 4.42 14.97
CA ARG A 152 -20.96 3.86 15.79
C ARG A 152 -20.63 2.45 16.27
N LEU A 153 -20.14 1.58 15.35
CA LEU A 153 -19.77 0.20 15.65
C LEU A 153 -18.72 0.12 16.76
N THR A 154 -17.66 0.94 16.69
CA THR A 154 -16.59 0.96 17.71
C THR A 154 -17.02 1.48 19.08
N LYS A 155 -18.23 2.05 19.20
CA LYS A 155 -18.80 2.55 20.45
C LYS A 155 -19.85 1.61 21.06
N LEU A 156 -20.20 0.53 20.39
CA LEU A 156 -21.14 -0.44 20.93
C LEU A 156 -20.55 -1.17 22.14
N LYS A 157 -21.40 -1.55 23.10
CA LYS A 157 -21.03 -2.42 24.23
C LYS A 157 -20.46 -3.76 23.76
N ASP A 158 -21.00 -4.27 22.64
CA ASP A 158 -20.60 -5.54 22.04
C ASP A 158 -19.29 -5.44 21.22
N TRP A 159 -18.70 -4.23 21.06
CA TRP A 159 -17.45 -4.08 20.34
C TRP A 159 -16.29 -4.77 21.06
N PRO A 160 -15.66 -5.82 20.46
CA PRO A 160 -14.72 -6.63 21.20
C PRO A 160 -13.27 -6.13 21.14
N ALA A 161 -12.94 -5.24 20.20
CA ALA A 161 -11.54 -4.88 19.94
C ALA A 161 -11.04 -3.78 20.88
N GLN A 162 -9.87 -3.99 21.45
CA GLN A 162 -9.16 -2.98 22.22
C GLN A 162 -8.36 -2.01 21.34
N GLY A 163 -8.05 -2.43 20.13
CA GLY A 163 -7.39 -1.61 19.13
C GLY A 163 -7.70 -2.09 17.73
N TRP A 164 -7.59 -1.18 16.75
CA TRP A 164 -7.87 -1.49 15.36
C TRP A 164 -7.03 -0.66 14.40
N LEU A 165 -6.72 -1.26 13.25
CA LEU A 165 -6.18 -0.62 12.06
C LEU A 165 -7.15 -0.88 10.91
N LYS A 166 -7.58 0.16 10.22
CA LYS A 166 -8.56 0.12 9.15
C LYS A 166 -8.01 0.74 7.88
N SER A 167 -8.18 0.08 6.75
CA SER A 167 -7.92 0.63 5.41
C SER A 167 -9.20 0.68 4.57
N VAL A 168 -9.23 1.60 3.62
CA VAL A 168 -10.30 1.77 2.63
C VAL A 168 -9.83 1.20 1.32
N GLU A 169 -10.62 0.31 0.72
CA GLU A 169 -10.46 -0.13 -0.66
C GLU A 169 -11.73 0.21 -1.45
N VAL A 170 -11.54 0.63 -2.69
CA VAL A 170 -12.62 0.86 -3.66
C VAL A 170 -12.32 0.05 -4.91
N THR A 171 -13.24 -0.83 -5.30
CA THR A 171 -13.16 -1.58 -6.57
C THR A 171 -14.25 -1.12 -7.52
N ARG A 172 -13.98 -1.24 -8.82
CA ARG A 172 -14.95 -0.92 -9.87
C ARG A 172 -15.83 -2.13 -10.14
N GLY A 173 -17.14 -1.96 -10.06
CA GLY A 173 -18.12 -2.96 -10.52
C GLY A 173 -18.11 -3.12 -12.04
N LYS A 174 -18.60 -4.24 -12.55
CA LYS A 174 -18.73 -4.48 -13.99
C LYS A 174 -19.65 -3.48 -14.68
N ASP A 175 -20.61 -2.96 -13.95
CA ASP A 175 -21.59 -1.94 -14.34
C ASP A 175 -21.07 -0.50 -14.21
N GLY A 176 -19.80 -0.31 -13.80
CA GLY A 176 -19.22 1.00 -13.54
C GLY A 176 -19.50 1.56 -12.15
N SER A 177 -20.26 0.85 -11.30
CA SER A 177 -20.47 1.25 -9.91
C SER A 177 -19.18 1.20 -9.09
N ALA A 178 -19.15 1.91 -7.98
CA ALA A 178 -18.08 1.81 -6.99
C ALA A 178 -18.50 0.83 -5.88
N HIS A 179 -17.58 -0.06 -5.50
CA HIS A 179 -17.74 -0.98 -4.37
C HIS A 179 -16.73 -0.61 -3.28
N PRO A 180 -17.09 0.30 -2.36
CA PRO A 180 -16.23 0.63 -1.23
C PRO A 180 -16.33 -0.43 -0.14
N HIS A 181 -15.18 -0.77 0.46
CA HIS A 181 -15.13 -1.64 1.61
C HIS A 181 -13.97 -1.29 2.54
N PHE A 182 -14.09 -1.68 3.80
CA PHE A 182 -13.06 -1.54 4.80
C PHE A 182 -12.43 -2.88 5.12
N HIS A 183 -11.11 -2.94 5.10
CA HIS A 183 -10.34 -4.00 5.72
C HIS A 183 -9.88 -3.55 7.09
N CYS A 184 -10.17 -4.33 8.10
CA CYS A 184 -9.86 -4.00 9.49
C CYS A 184 -9.05 -5.12 10.13
N LEU A 185 -7.94 -4.78 10.76
CA LEU A 185 -7.20 -5.65 11.65
C LEU A 185 -7.54 -5.25 13.09
N LEU A 186 -8.16 -6.16 13.84
CA LEU A 186 -8.66 -5.92 15.19
C LEU A 186 -7.85 -6.71 16.21
N LEU A 187 -7.38 -6.05 17.26
CA LEU A 187 -6.75 -6.68 18.43
C LEU A 187 -7.83 -6.97 19.47
N VAL A 188 -8.09 -8.25 19.74
CA VAL A 188 -9.13 -8.69 20.68
C VAL A 188 -8.53 -9.39 21.90
N PRO A 189 -9.12 -9.20 23.11
CA PRO A 189 -8.66 -9.87 24.32
C PRO A 189 -8.95 -11.38 24.28
N PRO A 190 -8.28 -12.19 25.11
CA PRO A 190 -8.52 -13.64 25.19
C PRO A 190 -9.98 -14.02 25.47
N SER A 191 -10.68 -13.19 26.25
CA SER A 191 -12.10 -13.37 26.58
C SER A 191 -13.02 -13.41 25.36
N TYR A 192 -12.63 -12.81 24.24
CA TYR A 192 -13.38 -12.89 22.99
C TYR A 192 -13.59 -14.34 22.53
N PHE A 193 -12.63 -15.23 22.73
CA PHE A 193 -12.70 -16.61 22.28
C PHE A 193 -13.29 -17.59 23.34
N SER A 194 -13.71 -17.07 24.49
CA SER A 194 -14.38 -17.84 25.53
C SER A 194 -15.85 -17.45 25.67
N HIS A 195 -16.13 -16.33 26.30
CA HIS A 195 -17.48 -15.85 26.59
C HIS A 195 -17.91 -14.59 25.85
N GLY A 196 -16.98 -13.97 25.13
CA GLY A 196 -17.25 -12.77 24.31
C GLY A 196 -17.36 -13.02 22.81
N TYR A 197 -17.48 -14.30 22.38
CA TYR A 197 -17.46 -14.63 20.96
C TYR A 197 -18.69 -14.09 20.22
N LEU A 198 -18.43 -13.39 19.14
CA LEU A 198 -19.45 -12.94 18.19
C LEU A 198 -19.43 -13.84 16.95
N SER A 199 -20.56 -14.48 16.68
CA SER A 199 -20.75 -15.25 15.44
C SER A 199 -20.74 -14.32 14.21
N GLN A 200 -20.49 -14.90 13.04
CA GLN A 200 -20.58 -14.18 11.77
C GLN A 200 -21.91 -13.45 11.63
N ALA A 201 -23.02 -14.12 11.95
CA ALA A 201 -24.36 -13.53 11.90
C ALA A 201 -24.50 -12.33 12.84
N LYS A 202 -23.93 -12.42 14.06
CA LYS A 202 -23.96 -11.31 15.02
C LYS A 202 -23.13 -10.10 14.54
N TRP A 203 -21.98 -10.33 13.94
CA TRP A 203 -21.19 -9.28 13.33
C TRP A 203 -21.97 -8.55 12.21
N VAL A 204 -22.64 -9.31 11.34
CA VAL A 204 -23.48 -8.76 10.26
C VAL A 204 -24.63 -7.92 10.83
N GLU A 205 -25.35 -8.43 11.86
CA GLU A 205 -26.41 -7.70 12.57
C GLU A 205 -25.91 -6.36 13.14
N LEU A 206 -24.74 -6.38 13.82
CA LEU A 206 -24.16 -5.18 14.40
C LEU A 206 -23.78 -4.15 13.34
N TRP A 207 -23.22 -4.60 12.21
CA TRP A 207 -22.85 -3.71 11.12
C TRP A 207 -24.09 -3.14 10.43
N GLN A 208 -25.12 -3.98 10.14
CA GLN A 208 -26.40 -3.55 9.57
C GLN A 208 -27.08 -2.49 10.45
N ARG A 209 -27.13 -2.72 11.76
CA ARG A 209 -27.68 -1.76 12.74
C ARG A 209 -26.91 -0.45 12.72
N CYS A 210 -25.58 -0.49 12.64
CA CYS A 210 -24.74 0.70 12.57
C CYS A 210 -24.87 1.46 11.25
N LEU A 211 -25.07 0.76 10.15
CA LEU A 211 -25.40 1.35 8.85
C LEU A 211 -26.80 1.96 8.81
N ARG A 212 -27.74 1.47 9.65
CA ARG A 212 -29.16 1.86 9.66
C ARG A 212 -29.83 1.52 8.33
N VAL A 213 -29.63 0.30 7.83
CA VAL A 213 -30.17 -0.20 6.59
C VAL A 213 -31.09 -1.40 6.81
N ASP A 214 -32.01 -1.62 5.87
CA ASP A 214 -32.97 -2.74 5.88
C ASP A 214 -32.43 -4.01 5.23
N TYR A 215 -31.35 -3.91 4.46
CA TYR A 215 -30.70 -5.04 3.82
C TYR A 215 -29.55 -5.62 4.69
N GLN A 216 -29.27 -6.90 4.51
CA GLN A 216 -28.15 -7.58 5.14
C GLN A 216 -26.85 -7.28 4.37
N PRO A 217 -25.89 -6.55 4.97
CA PRO A 217 -24.62 -6.26 4.33
C PRO A 217 -23.72 -7.51 4.27
N VAL A 218 -22.93 -7.65 3.22
CA VAL A 218 -21.88 -8.68 3.16
C VAL A 218 -20.75 -8.28 4.10
N MET A 219 -20.29 -9.24 4.88
CA MET A 219 -19.22 -9.06 5.84
C MET A 219 -18.44 -10.36 6.00
N ASP A 220 -17.13 -10.27 6.16
CA ASP A 220 -16.28 -11.41 6.46
C ASP A 220 -15.48 -11.16 7.73
N VAL A 221 -15.36 -12.20 8.58
CA VAL A 221 -14.61 -12.14 9.84
C VAL A 221 -13.76 -13.39 9.98
N GLN A 222 -12.45 -13.21 9.91
CA GLN A 222 -11.48 -14.28 10.01
C GLN A 222 -10.61 -14.11 11.26
N ALA A 223 -10.55 -15.14 12.09
CA ALA A 223 -9.63 -15.16 13.21
C ALA A 223 -8.24 -15.62 12.73
N VAL A 224 -7.20 -14.86 13.09
CA VAL A 224 -5.82 -15.31 12.89
C VAL A 224 -5.59 -16.55 13.76
N LYS A 225 -5.01 -17.60 13.17
CA LYS A 225 -4.73 -18.86 13.87
C LYS A 225 -3.92 -18.59 15.15
N LYS A 226 -4.19 -19.35 16.21
CA LYS A 226 -3.44 -19.25 17.48
C LYS A 226 -1.96 -19.53 17.19
N GLY A 227 -1.09 -18.62 17.63
CA GLY A 227 0.35 -18.70 17.40
C GLY A 227 0.81 -18.13 16.05
N ALA A 228 -0.09 -17.85 15.11
CA ALA A 228 0.26 -17.16 13.88
C ALA A 228 0.41 -15.66 14.10
N GLN A 229 1.40 -15.09 13.42
CA GLN A 229 1.68 -13.65 13.50
C GLN A 229 0.75 -12.86 12.56
N PRO A 230 0.28 -11.66 12.96
CA PRO A 230 -0.60 -10.82 12.13
C PRO A 230 0.08 -10.31 10.86
N MET A 231 1.41 -10.46 10.74
CA MET A 231 2.20 -10.02 9.59
C MET A 231 1.73 -10.60 8.26
N SER A 232 1.18 -11.81 8.25
CA SER A 232 0.63 -12.44 7.03
C SER A 232 -0.56 -11.68 6.43
N LEU A 233 -1.26 -10.87 7.23
CA LEU A 233 -2.41 -10.05 6.80
C LEU A 233 -2.04 -8.63 6.36
N VAL A 234 -0.84 -8.20 6.68
CA VAL A 234 -0.35 -6.85 6.33
C VAL A 234 -0.43 -6.57 4.82
N PRO A 235 -0.06 -7.51 3.92
CA PRO A 235 -0.16 -7.27 2.48
C PRO A 235 -1.58 -6.97 2.01
N GLU A 236 -2.58 -7.67 2.55
CA GLU A 236 -3.99 -7.46 2.19
C GLU A 236 -4.53 -6.17 2.83
N LEU A 237 -4.21 -5.91 4.08
CA LEU A 237 -4.63 -4.72 4.81
C LEU A 237 -4.09 -3.42 4.22
N LEU A 238 -2.83 -3.42 3.80
CA LEU A 238 -2.09 -2.24 3.33
C LEU A 238 -1.80 -2.28 1.82
N LYS A 239 -2.64 -2.99 1.07
CA LYS A 239 -2.63 -2.92 -0.38
C LYS A 239 -3.15 -1.55 -0.87
N TYR A 240 -3.23 -1.38 -2.17
CA TYR A 240 -3.70 -0.13 -2.77
C TYR A 240 -5.14 0.21 -2.36
N CYS A 241 -5.42 1.51 -2.24
CA CYS A 241 -6.79 1.99 -2.05
C CYS A 241 -7.71 1.68 -3.26
N VAL A 242 -7.14 1.60 -4.45
CA VAL A 242 -7.83 1.25 -5.71
C VAL A 242 -6.90 0.39 -6.56
N LYS A 243 -7.43 -0.67 -7.17
CA LYS A 243 -6.64 -1.54 -8.06
C LYS A 243 -6.17 -0.77 -9.29
N GLU A 244 -4.92 -1.02 -9.71
CA GLU A 244 -4.38 -0.35 -10.89
C GLU A 244 -5.15 -0.66 -12.17
N SER A 245 -5.71 -1.88 -12.31
CA SER A 245 -6.60 -2.23 -13.40
C SER A 245 -7.79 -1.29 -13.52
N ASP A 246 -8.37 -0.92 -12.38
CA ASP A 246 -9.55 -0.06 -12.33
C ASP A 246 -9.20 1.40 -12.62
N LEU A 247 -7.99 1.84 -12.23
CA LEU A 247 -7.49 3.19 -12.52
C LEU A 247 -7.28 3.45 -14.03
N VAL A 248 -7.00 2.40 -14.81
CA VAL A 248 -6.65 2.52 -16.22
C VAL A 248 -7.72 2.00 -17.18
N ALA A 249 -8.84 1.48 -16.64
CA ALA A 249 -9.89 0.84 -17.42
C ALA A 249 -10.80 1.84 -18.13
N ASP A 250 -11.11 2.96 -17.47
CA ASP A 250 -12.13 3.91 -17.90
C ASP A 250 -11.74 5.32 -17.43
N ARG A 251 -11.63 6.25 -18.39
CA ARG A 251 -11.18 7.62 -18.12
C ARG A 251 -12.19 8.41 -17.28
N GLU A 252 -13.45 8.35 -17.61
CA GLU A 252 -14.48 9.17 -16.94
C GLU A 252 -14.70 8.67 -15.51
N TRP A 253 -14.74 7.35 -15.32
CA TRP A 253 -14.79 6.74 -14.00
C TRP A 253 -13.58 7.14 -13.14
N PHE A 254 -12.38 7.14 -13.74
CA PHE A 254 -11.14 7.51 -13.07
C PHE A 254 -11.13 8.99 -12.65
N LEU A 255 -11.60 9.90 -13.51
CA LEU A 255 -11.68 11.32 -13.19
C LEU A 255 -12.67 11.57 -12.05
N GLU A 256 -13.83 10.92 -12.10
CA GLU A 256 -14.80 11.00 -11.01
C GLU A 256 -14.26 10.40 -9.71
N LEU A 257 -13.62 9.24 -9.75
CA LEU A 257 -12.93 8.67 -8.60
C LEU A 257 -11.95 9.69 -7.98
N THR A 258 -11.21 10.41 -8.82
CA THR A 258 -10.24 11.42 -8.36
C THR A 258 -10.94 12.55 -7.60
N ARG A 259 -12.10 13.04 -8.09
CA ARG A 259 -12.93 14.04 -7.38
C ARG A 259 -13.41 13.52 -6.04
N GLN A 260 -13.99 12.31 -6.06
CA GLN A 260 -14.63 11.70 -4.90
C GLN A 260 -13.62 11.38 -3.77
N LEU A 261 -12.41 10.93 -4.11
CA LEU A 261 -11.38 10.59 -3.13
C LEU A 261 -10.45 11.76 -2.74
N HIS A 262 -10.65 12.97 -3.29
CA HIS A 262 -9.81 14.12 -2.96
C HIS A 262 -9.85 14.41 -1.45
N LYS A 263 -8.66 14.52 -0.81
CA LYS A 263 -8.50 14.77 0.64
C LYS A 263 -9.22 13.77 1.55
N THR A 264 -9.55 12.55 1.09
CA THR A 264 -10.05 11.50 1.97
C THR A 264 -8.89 10.68 2.55
N ARG A 265 -9.07 10.18 3.76
CA ARG A 265 -8.08 9.36 4.45
C ARG A 265 -8.24 7.88 4.04
N ALA A 266 -7.15 7.22 3.64
CA ALA A 266 -7.17 5.82 3.23
C ALA A 266 -7.01 4.85 4.42
N ILE A 267 -6.30 5.25 5.45
CA ILE A 267 -5.99 4.44 6.62
C ILE A 267 -6.39 5.19 7.87
N GLY A 268 -6.85 4.45 8.88
CA GLY A 268 -7.17 4.98 10.20
C GLY A 268 -6.84 3.96 11.28
N THR A 269 -6.54 4.43 12.46
CA THR A 269 -6.19 3.64 13.63
C THR A 269 -7.03 4.05 14.84
N GLY A 270 -7.19 3.15 15.81
CA GLY A 270 -7.89 3.47 17.04
C GLY A 270 -7.60 2.52 18.19
N GLY A 271 -8.11 2.87 19.37
CA GLY A 271 -7.84 2.15 20.61
C GLY A 271 -6.34 2.13 20.94
N VAL A 272 -5.90 1.04 21.55
CA VAL A 272 -4.48 0.89 21.97
C VAL A 272 -3.50 0.89 20.81
N LEU A 273 -3.94 0.60 19.57
CA LEU A 273 -3.05 0.61 18.41
C LEU A 273 -2.68 2.02 17.95
N LYS A 274 -3.46 3.03 18.31
CA LYS A 274 -3.23 4.40 17.83
C LYS A 274 -1.84 4.92 18.20
N GLN A 275 -1.38 4.68 19.41
CA GLN A 275 -0.08 5.15 19.88
C GLN A 275 1.10 4.49 19.15
N TYR A 276 0.96 3.20 18.76
CA TYR A 276 2.00 2.45 18.06
C TYR A 276 2.02 2.74 16.55
N LEU A 277 0.85 3.09 15.99
CA LEU A 277 0.65 3.26 14.56
C LEU A 277 0.53 4.73 14.14
N LYS A 278 0.78 5.68 15.06
CA LYS A 278 0.73 7.11 14.76
C LYS A 278 1.58 7.47 13.54
N GLU A 279 2.76 6.87 13.42
CA GLU A 279 3.65 7.06 12.27
C GLU A 279 3.07 6.54 10.94
N LEU A 280 2.10 5.57 10.98
CA LEU A 280 1.40 5.12 9.79
C LEU A 280 0.32 6.11 9.32
N GLU A 281 -0.16 6.98 10.21
CA GLU A 281 -1.15 8.01 9.87
C GLU A 281 -0.51 9.21 9.17
N GLU A 282 0.75 9.47 9.44
CA GLU A 282 1.53 10.53 8.79
C GLU A 282 2.03 10.02 7.43
N GLU A 283 1.66 10.70 6.34
CA GLU A 283 2.27 10.41 5.03
C GLU A 283 3.74 10.81 5.12
N PRO A 284 4.68 9.87 4.98
CA PRO A 284 6.08 10.20 4.99
C PRO A 284 6.42 11.09 3.79
N GLU A 285 7.28 12.04 4.02
CA GLU A 285 7.77 12.91 2.98
C GLU A 285 8.56 12.14 1.93
N ASP A 286 9.18 11.03 2.33
CA ASP A 286 10.01 10.21 1.47
C ASP A 286 9.39 8.82 1.20
N LEU A 287 9.24 8.49 -0.10
CA LEU A 287 8.81 7.17 -0.57
C LEU A 287 9.99 6.22 -0.85
N ILE A 288 11.20 6.69 -0.63
CA ILE A 288 12.43 5.90 -0.59
C ILE A 288 12.64 5.56 0.87
N GLY A 289 12.63 4.28 1.22
CA GLY A 289 12.93 3.87 2.60
C GLY A 289 14.35 4.33 2.95
N GLN A 290 14.46 5.34 3.80
CA GLN A 290 15.72 5.71 4.43
C GLN A 290 16.02 4.69 5.52
N GLU A 291 16.58 3.56 5.16
CA GLU A 291 17.48 2.89 6.05
C GLU A 291 18.87 3.47 5.76
N GLU A 292 19.34 4.34 6.63
CA GLU A 292 20.77 4.60 6.80
C GLU A 292 21.39 3.31 7.33
N THR A 293 21.53 2.33 6.47
CA THR A 293 22.44 1.24 6.71
C THR A 293 23.81 1.80 6.36
N GLY A 294 24.76 1.72 7.26
CA GLY A 294 26.18 1.97 6.99
C GLY A 294 26.78 0.93 6.04
N GLU A 295 25.98 0.42 5.10
CA GLU A 295 26.39 -0.52 4.07
C GLU A 295 27.34 0.17 3.09
N PRO A 296 28.41 -0.50 2.67
CA PRO A 296 29.34 0.01 1.68
C PRO A 296 28.59 0.37 0.38
N ASP A 297 28.97 1.47 -0.25
CA ASP A 297 28.49 1.86 -1.56
C ASP A 297 29.48 1.34 -2.61
N GLU A 298 29.08 0.29 -3.35
CA GLU A 298 29.89 -0.35 -4.40
C GLU A 298 29.71 0.31 -5.77
N GLY A 299 28.91 1.37 -5.86
CA GLY A 299 28.66 2.13 -7.08
C GLY A 299 27.18 2.28 -7.42
N HIS A 300 26.89 3.10 -8.41
CA HIS A 300 25.55 3.45 -8.84
C HIS A 300 25.23 2.94 -10.23
N LEU A 301 23.98 2.54 -10.45
CA LEU A 301 23.39 2.22 -11.74
C LEU A 301 22.16 3.10 -11.98
N TYR A 302 22.14 3.79 -13.10
CA TYR A 302 21.08 4.70 -13.47
C TYR A 302 20.19 4.10 -14.55
N PHE A 303 18.87 4.15 -14.36
CA PHE A 303 17.91 3.62 -15.32
C PHE A 303 16.93 4.69 -15.73
N GLY A 304 16.75 4.86 -17.06
CA GLY A 304 15.78 5.77 -17.65
C GLY A 304 14.57 5.02 -18.22
N TRP A 305 13.37 5.57 -18.01
CA TRP A 305 12.15 4.99 -18.58
C TRP A 305 12.11 5.12 -20.10
N ARG A 306 11.95 4.00 -20.79
CA ARG A 306 11.76 3.93 -22.25
C ARG A 306 10.29 3.68 -22.59
N LYS A 307 9.56 4.75 -22.84
CA LYS A 307 8.10 4.74 -23.03
C LYS A 307 7.63 3.79 -24.14
N ARG A 308 8.39 3.70 -25.25
CA ARG A 308 8.09 2.78 -26.37
C ARG A 308 8.28 1.31 -25.97
N GLU A 309 9.33 1.01 -25.26
CA GLU A 309 9.72 -0.31 -24.81
C GLU A 309 8.95 -0.75 -23.55
N LYS A 310 8.39 0.21 -22.80
CA LYS A 310 7.70 0.03 -21.51
C LYS A 310 8.60 -0.67 -20.48
N LYS A 311 9.88 -0.28 -20.48
CA LYS A 311 10.93 -0.80 -19.61
C LYS A 311 11.87 0.31 -19.16
N TYR A 312 12.50 0.10 -18.01
CA TYR A 312 13.64 0.90 -17.57
C TYR A 312 14.92 0.33 -18.16
N LYS A 313 15.66 1.17 -18.88
CA LYS A 313 16.92 0.82 -19.52
C LYS A 313 18.08 1.51 -18.83
N LEU A 314 19.19 0.79 -18.65
CA LEU A 314 20.43 1.36 -18.13
C LEU A 314 20.85 2.58 -19.00
N VAL A 315 21.31 3.64 -18.33
CA VAL A 315 21.80 4.87 -18.93
C VAL A 315 23.27 5.01 -18.56
N ASP A 316 24.11 5.17 -19.57
CA ASP A 316 25.51 5.53 -19.36
C ASP A 316 25.59 6.99 -18.86
N TYR A 317 26.33 7.21 -17.79
CA TYR A 317 26.67 8.54 -17.27
C TYR A 317 28.14 8.78 -17.43
#